data_6de8d2106e80d14cd03c056667cc7888
#
_entry.id   6de8d2106e80d14cd03c056667cc7888
#
_cell.length_a   1.000
_cell.length_b   1.000
_cell.length_c   1.000
_cell.angle_alpha   90.00
_cell.angle_beta   90.00
_cell.angle_gamma   90.00
#
_symmetry.space_group_name_H-M   'P 1'
#
loop_
_entity.id
_entity.type
_entity.pdbx_description
1 polymer ?
#
loop_
_entity_poly.entity_id
_entity_poly.type
_entity_poly.pdbx_seq_one_letter_code
_entity_poly.pdbx_strand_id
1 'polypeptide(L)'
;MEAKKRLTLALGGAAVLAAEWALVRFPLFGLHGMKEWPTDLLLFGLIAAVAAGALGAKWAVFGTLAGYLAGFFCGVMFNYPGKTPGTRMGWWVWTCVFLAGIALGIAASIIFAIRKKKTA
;
A
#
# COMPACT_ATOMS: atom_id res chain seq x y z
N MET A 1 -15.44 5.30 16.02
CA MET A 1 -15.54 3.90 15.52
C MET A 1 -15.31 2.93 16.67
N GLU A 2 -16.11 1.91 16.75
CA GLU A 2 -15.99 0.89 17.80
C GLU A 2 -14.68 0.10 17.66
N ALA A 3 -14.14 -0.39 18.80
CA ALA A 3 -12.92 -1.17 18.82
C ALA A 3 -13.00 -2.40 17.93
N LYS A 4 -14.16 -3.08 17.90
CA LYS A 4 -14.37 -4.24 17.05
C LYS A 4 -14.23 -3.92 15.55
N LYS A 5 -14.77 -2.76 15.12
CA LYS A 5 -14.67 -2.32 13.73
C LYS A 5 -13.23 -1.94 13.37
N ARG A 6 -12.52 -1.31 14.29
CA ARG A 6 -11.10 -0.98 14.10
C ARG A 6 -10.26 -2.24 13.95
N LEU A 7 -10.50 -3.22 14.81
CA LEU A 7 -9.79 -4.49 14.73
C LEU A 7 -10.09 -5.21 13.42
N THR A 8 -11.36 -5.25 13.01
CA THR A 8 -11.75 -5.85 11.73
C THR A 8 -11.07 -5.15 10.56
N LEU A 9 -11.03 -3.81 10.59
CA LEU A 9 -10.39 -3.02 9.54
C LEU A 9 -8.89 -3.31 9.46
N ALA A 10 -8.20 -3.35 10.61
CA ALA A 10 -6.77 -3.63 10.67
C ALA A 10 -6.46 -5.04 10.17
N LEU A 11 -7.18 -6.05 10.67
CA LEU A 11 -6.96 -7.44 10.28
C LEU A 11 -7.34 -7.68 8.83
N GLY A 12 -8.47 -7.11 8.37
CA GLY A 12 -8.91 -7.23 6.98
C GLY A 12 -7.92 -6.59 6.03
N GLY A 13 -7.42 -5.39 6.37
CA GLY A 13 -6.40 -4.72 5.58
C GLY A 13 -5.13 -5.53 5.49
N ALA A 14 -4.66 -6.06 6.61
CA ALA A 14 -3.46 -6.91 6.64
C ALA A 14 -3.65 -8.18 5.80
N ALA A 15 -4.82 -8.81 5.89
CA ALA A 15 -5.11 -10.03 5.12
C ALA A 15 -5.12 -9.76 3.61
N VAL A 16 -5.77 -8.67 3.19
CA VAL A 16 -5.82 -8.30 1.76
C VAL A 16 -4.42 -7.95 1.26
N LEU A 17 -3.65 -7.20 2.04
CA LEU A 17 -2.29 -6.84 1.67
C LEU A 17 -1.40 -8.09 1.53
N ALA A 18 -1.54 -9.05 2.44
CA ALA A 18 -0.81 -10.31 2.34
C ALA A 18 -1.20 -11.10 1.08
N ALA A 19 -2.49 -11.08 0.70
CA ALA A 19 -2.97 -11.70 -0.52
C ALA A 19 -2.38 -11.00 -1.75
N GLU A 20 -2.32 -9.67 -1.76
CA GLU A 20 -1.69 -8.90 -2.84
C GLU A 20 -0.21 -9.24 -2.96
N TRP A 21 0.50 -9.34 -1.82
CA TRP A 21 1.89 -9.73 -1.80
C TRP A 21 2.09 -11.13 -2.38
N ALA A 22 1.27 -12.09 -1.98
CA ALA A 22 1.38 -13.45 -2.48
C ALA A 22 1.18 -13.50 -4.00
N LEU A 23 0.20 -12.73 -4.51
CA LEU A 23 -0.06 -12.64 -5.95
C LEU A 23 1.16 -12.06 -6.69
N VAL A 24 1.73 -10.98 -6.19
CA VAL A 24 2.90 -10.34 -6.79
C VAL A 24 4.13 -11.23 -6.70
N ARG A 25 4.36 -11.86 -5.55
CA ARG A 25 5.59 -12.61 -5.26
C ARG A 25 5.65 -13.94 -6.01
N PHE A 26 4.54 -14.62 -6.19
CA PHE A 26 4.53 -15.94 -6.80
C PHE A 26 4.05 -15.92 -8.26
N PRO A 27 2.76 -15.73 -8.59
CA PRO A 27 2.32 -15.79 -9.98
C PRO A 27 2.93 -14.71 -10.88
N LEU A 28 3.13 -13.50 -10.35
CA LEU A 28 3.60 -12.36 -11.12
C LEU A 28 5.11 -12.12 -11.01
N PHE A 29 5.83 -13.04 -10.37
CA PHE A 29 7.28 -12.89 -10.17
C PHE A 29 8.02 -12.70 -11.50
N GLY A 30 7.62 -13.40 -12.54
CA GLY A 30 8.24 -13.30 -13.85
C GLY A 30 8.18 -11.92 -14.49
N LEU A 31 7.25 -11.06 -14.05
CA LEU A 31 7.10 -9.71 -14.58
C LEU A 31 8.11 -8.72 -13.99
N HIS A 32 8.59 -8.94 -12.78
CA HIS A 32 9.46 -7.98 -12.09
C HIS A 32 10.81 -8.57 -11.64
N GLY A 33 10.88 -9.86 -11.36
CA GLY A 33 12.12 -10.52 -10.93
C GLY A 33 12.67 -10.09 -9.57
N MET A 34 11.91 -9.31 -8.82
CA MET A 34 12.32 -8.83 -7.49
C MET A 34 11.98 -9.86 -6.43
N LYS A 35 13.00 -10.33 -5.68
CA LYS A 35 12.80 -11.36 -4.66
C LYS A 35 12.43 -10.79 -3.29
N GLU A 36 13.10 -9.71 -2.88
CA GLU A 36 12.98 -9.17 -1.53
C GLU A 36 12.14 -7.90 -1.46
N TRP A 37 12.16 -7.08 -2.50
CA TRP A 37 11.49 -5.79 -2.48
C TRP A 37 9.97 -5.88 -2.23
N PRO A 38 9.23 -6.82 -2.86
CA PRO A 38 7.81 -6.98 -2.53
C PRO A 38 7.58 -7.29 -1.05
N THR A 39 8.45 -8.08 -0.42
CA THR A 39 8.36 -8.42 1.00
C THR A 39 8.67 -7.20 1.87
N ASP A 40 9.67 -6.40 1.51
CA ASP A 40 10.00 -5.18 2.23
C ASP A 40 8.82 -4.20 2.21
N LEU A 41 8.22 -4.00 1.05
CA LEU A 41 7.04 -3.14 0.92
C LEU A 41 5.83 -3.73 1.66
N LEU A 42 5.70 -5.06 1.68
CA LEU A 42 4.66 -5.72 2.47
C LEU A 42 4.81 -5.42 3.96
N LEU A 43 6.01 -5.54 4.51
CA LEU A 43 6.26 -5.25 5.92
C LEU A 43 5.92 -3.79 6.25
N PHE A 44 6.37 -2.86 5.42
CA PHE A 44 6.04 -1.45 5.60
C PHE A 44 4.53 -1.22 5.51
N GLY A 45 3.88 -1.83 4.51
CA GLY A 45 2.44 -1.72 4.31
C GLY A 45 1.63 -2.33 5.44
N LEU A 46 2.08 -3.46 6.01
CA LEU A 46 1.41 -4.08 7.15
C LEU A 46 1.42 -3.14 8.35
N ILE A 47 2.56 -2.51 8.64
CA ILE A 47 2.65 -1.54 9.72
C ILE A 47 1.68 -0.39 9.46
N ALA A 48 1.68 0.16 8.25
CA ALA A 48 0.81 1.27 7.88
C ALA A 48 -0.68 0.89 7.97
N ALA A 49 -1.04 -0.27 7.42
CA ALA A 49 -2.44 -0.72 7.40
C ALA A 49 -2.96 -1.03 8.80
N VAL A 50 -2.17 -1.71 9.63
CA VAL A 50 -2.57 -2.05 11.00
C VAL A 50 -2.71 -0.78 11.84
N ALA A 51 -1.73 0.13 11.74
CA ALA A 51 -1.79 1.39 12.46
C ALA A 51 -3.02 2.22 12.04
N ALA A 52 -3.25 2.34 10.74
CA ALA A 52 -4.41 3.07 10.21
C ALA A 52 -5.72 2.43 10.64
N GLY A 53 -5.81 1.10 10.59
CA GLY A 53 -7.00 0.37 11.04
C GLY A 53 -7.27 0.56 12.52
N ALA A 54 -6.23 0.52 13.35
CA ALA A 54 -6.35 0.73 14.79
C ALA A 54 -6.83 2.15 15.12
N LEU A 55 -6.48 3.13 14.28
CA LEU A 55 -6.93 4.52 14.40
C LEU A 55 -8.30 4.76 13.78
N GLY A 56 -8.86 3.76 13.11
CA GLY A 56 -10.14 3.89 12.42
C GLY A 56 -10.06 4.65 11.09
N ALA A 57 -8.86 4.82 10.55
CA ALA A 57 -8.63 5.56 9.31
C ALA A 57 -8.79 4.65 8.09
N LYS A 58 -10.05 4.33 7.74
CA LYS A 58 -10.34 3.38 6.66
C LYS A 58 -9.76 3.81 5.31
N TRP A 59 -9.76 5.13 5.03
CA TRP A 59 -9.22 5.63 3.76
C TRP A 59 -7.71 5.45 3.67
N ALA A 60 -7.01 5.53 4.80
CA ALA A 60 -5.58 5.26 4.86
C ALA A 60 -5.30 3.77 4.60
N VAL A 61 -6.15 2.87 5.10
CA VAL A 61 -6.05 1.44 4.81
C VAL A 61 -6.26 1.19 3.32
N PHE A 62 -7.33 1.74 2.74
CA PHE A 62 -7.61 1.57 1.31
C PHE A 62 -6.49 2.17 0.46
N GLY A 63 -5.95 3.33 0.85
CA GLY A 63 -4.81 3.95 0.16
C GLY A 63 -3.58 3.06 0.16
N THR A 64 -3.31 2.39 1.28
CA THR A 64 -2.20 1.44 1.39
C THR A 64 -2.39 0.26 0.44
N LEU A 65 -3.58 -0.33 0.45
CA LEU A 65 -3.89 -1.49 -0.41
C LEU A 65 -3.84 -1.11 -1.89
N ALA A 66 -4.51 -0.02 -2.25
CA ALA A 66 -4.53 0.45 -3.63
C ALA A 66 -3.15 0.88 -4.10
N GLY A 67 -2.39 1.54 -3.23
CA GLY A 67 -1.03 1.99 -3.53
C GLY A 67 -0.08 0.82 -3.81
N TYR A 68 -0.23 -0.27 -3.07
CA TYR A 68 0.60 -1.47 -3.29
C TYR A 68 0.39 -2.02 -4.70
N LEU A 69 -0.86 -2.25 -5.10
CA LEU A 69 -1.17 -2.79 -6.43
C LEU A 69 -0.88 -1.78 -7.54
N ALA A 70 -1.32 -0.53 -7.38
CA ALA A 70 -1.08 0.50 -8.39
C ALA A 70 0.41 0.74 -8.58
N GLY A 71 1.16 0.77 -7.48
CA GLY A 71 2.61 0.90 -7.52
C GLY A 71 3.28 -0.25 -8.25
N PHE A 72 2.80 -1.47 -8.01
CA PHE A 72 3.32 -2.64 -8.72
C PHE A 72 3.11 -2.51 -10.23
N PHE A 73 1.88 -2.19 -10.66
CA PHE A 73 1.59 -2.04 -12.09
C PHE A 73 2.39 -0.91 -12.71
N CYS A 74 2.49 0.24 -12.04
CA CYS A 74 3.29 1.36 -12.52
C CYS A 74 4.77 0.98 -12.59
N GLY A 75 5.26 0.25 -11.60
CA GLY A 75 6.65 -0.22 -11.56
C GLY A 75 6.98 -1.13 -12.74
N VAL A 76 6.05 -2.01 -13.12
CA VAL A 76 6.23 -2.87 -14.28
C VAL A 76 6.18 -2.06 -15.59
N MET A 77 5.21 -1.14 -15.70
CA MET A 77 5.02 -0.33 -16.91
C MET A 77 6.15 0.66 -17.14
N PHE A 78 6.66 1.27 -16.07
CA PHE A 78 7.69 2.31 -16.14
C PHE A 78 9.04 1.82 -15.60
N ASN A 79 9.36 0.57 -15.86
CA ASN A 79 10.60 -0.06 -15.40
C ASN A 79 11.77 0.37 -16.32
N TYR A 80 12.25 1.58 -16.13
CA TYR A 80 13.32 2.15 -16.95
C TYR A 80 14.70 1.74 -16.43
N PRO A 81 15.75 1.79 -17.30
CA PRO A 81 17.13 1.48 -16.88
C PRO A 81 17.65 2.48 -15.85
N GLY A 82 18.34 1.96 -14.82
CA GLY A 82 19.02 2.81 -13.85
C GLY A 82 20.36 3.34 -14.37
N LYS A 83 21.05 4.09 -13.52
CA LYS A 83 22.35 4.68 -13.85
C LYS A 83 23.43 3.62 -14.05
N THR A 84 23.30 2.48 -13.38
CA THR A 84 24.25 1.37 -13.48
C THR A 84 23.73 0.35 -14.48
N PRO A 85 24.59 -0.19 -15.38
CA PRO A 85 24.16 -1.23 -16.32
C PRO A 85 23.50 -2.41 -15.60
N GLY A 86 22.36 -2.87 -16.12
CA GLY A 86 21.61 -3.98 -15.54
C GLY A 86 20.68 -3.60 -14.40
N THR A 87 20.70 -2.34 -13.94
CA THR A 87 19.81 -1.86 -12.89
C THR A 87 18.50 -1.37 -13.48
N ARG A 88 17.39 -1.79 -12.89
CA ARG A 88 16.04 -1.35 -13.28
C ARG A 88 15.43 -0.52 -12.15
N MET A 89 14.68 0.51 -12.52
CA MET A 89 14.11 1.45 -11.55
C MET A 89 12.62 1.23 -11.27
N GLY A 90 12.08 0.10 -11.70
CA GLY A 90 10.68 -0.25 -11.42
C GLY A 90 10.36 -0.28 -9.94
N TRP A 91 11.29 -0.75 -9.11
CA TRP A 91 11.14 -0.76 -7.66
C TRP A 91 10.95 0.65 -7.09
N TRP A 92 11.66 1.63 -7.66
CA TRP A 92 11.56 3.03 -7.25
C TRP A 92 10.19 3.59 -7.59
N VAL A 93 9.70 3.33 -8.80
CA VAL A 93 8.37 3.75 -9.24
C VAL A 93 7.32 3.13 -8.32
N TRP A 94 7.42 1.83 -8.04
CA TRP A 94 6.52 1.12 -7.13
C TRP A 94 6.50 1.79 -5.76
N THR A 95 7.68 2.06 -5.19
CA THR A 95 7.81 2.70 -3.88
C THR A 95 7.16 4.07 -3.88
N CYS A 96 7.42 4.91 -4.88
CA CYS A 96 6.85 6.26 -4.96
C CYS A 96 5.33 6.23 -5.04
N VAL A 97 4.76 5.37 -5.88
CA VAL A 97 3.30 5.25 -6.03
C VAL A 97 2.67 4.70 -4.76
N PHE A 98 3.33 3.72 -4.13
CA PHE A 98 2.85 3.16 -2.87
C PHE A 98 2.78 4.22 -1.76
N LEU A 99 3.85 5.00 -1.59
CA LEU A 99 3.88 6.06 -0.60
C LEU A 99 2.85 7.15 -0.92
N ALA A 100 2.68 7.49 -2.20
CA ALA A 100 1.65 8.45 -2.62
C ALA A 100 0.25 7.94 -2.27
N GLY A 101 -0.02 6.65 -2.48
CA GLY A 101 -1.29 6.04 -2.12
C GLY A 101 -1.57 6.13 -0.63
N ILE A 102 -0.57 5.84 0.21
CA ILE A 102 -0.69 5.95 1.67
C ILE A 102 -0.98 7.40 2.06
N ALA A 103 -0.22 8.35 1.50
CA ALA A 103 -0.39 9.77 1.81
C ALA A 103 -1.78 10.28 1.41
N LEU A 104 -2.26 9.92 0.22
CA LEU A 104 -3.60 10.29 -0.24
C LEU A 104 -4.69 9.69 0.65
N GLY A 105 -4.51 8.45 1.08
CA GLY A 105 -5.43 7.77 2.00
C GLY A 105 -5.49 8.47 3.34
N ILE A 106 -4.34 8.87 3.89
CA ILE A 106 -4.26 9.60 5.15
C ILE A 106 -4.97 10.96 5.01
N ALA A 107 -4.68 11.68 3.93
CA ALA A 107 -5.31 12.98 3.67
C ALA A 107 -6.83 12.84 3.56
N ALA A 108 -7.32 11.82 2.84
CA ALA A 108 -8.76 11.56 2.74
C ALA A 108 -9.38 11.27 4.09
N SER A 109 -8.73 10.46 4.93
CA SER A 109 -9.22 10.15 6.28
C SER A 109 -9.33 11.41 7.13
N ILE A 110 -8.34 12.29 7.07
CA ILE A 110 -8.35 13.56 7.81
C ILE A 110 -9.48 14.45 7.31
N ILE A 111 -9.65 14.60 6.00
CA ILE A 111 -10.69 15.44 5.41
C ILE A 111 -12.08 14.95 5.81
N PHE A 112 -12.33 13.64 5.71
CA PHE A 112 -13.63 13.09 6.10
C PHE A 112 -13.90 13.22 7.60
N ALA A 113 -12.87 13.09 8.44
CA ALA A 113 -13.01 13.30 9.89
C ALA A 113 -13.39 14.74 10.20
N ILE A 114 -12.77 15.71 9.54
CA ILE A 114 -13.08 17.14 9.72
C ILE A 114 -14.50 17.43 9.26
N ARG A 115 -14.93 16.93 8.10
CA ARG A 115 -16.29 17.11 7.59
C ARG A 115 -17.32 16.52 8.54
N LYS A 116 -17.06 15.35 9.08
CA LYS A 116 -17.97 14.71 10.04
C LYS A 116 -18.15 15.55 11.30
N LYS A 117 -17.09 16.17 11.79
CA LYS A 117 -17.16 17.08 12.94
C LYS A 117 -18.02 18.31 12.64
N LYS A 118 -17.90 18.88 11.44
CA LYS A 118 -18.67 20.07 11.05
C LYS A 118 -20.15 19.80 10.90
N THR A 119 -20.53 18.58 10.52
CA THR A 119 -21.93 18.20 10.32
C THR A 119 -22.58 17.62 11.57
N ALA A 120 -21.79 17.29 12.56
CA ALA A 120 -22.29 16.79 13.86
C ALA A 120 -22.64 17.96 14.84
#